data_b9340c9eacf9ca6c832f11c1891a16b2
#
_entry.id   b9340c9eacf9ca6c832f11c1891a16b2
#
_cell.length_a   1.000
_cell.length_b   1.000
_cell.length_c   1.000
_cell.angle_alpha   90.00
_cell.angle_beta   90.00
_cell.angle_gamma   90.00
#
_symmetry.space_group_name_H-M   'P 1'
#
loop_
_entity.id
_entity.type
_entity.pdbx_description
1 polymer ?
#
loop_
_entity_poly.entity_id
_entity_poly.type
_entity_poly.pdbx_seq_one_letter_code
_entity_poly.pdbx_strand_id
1 'polypeptide(L)'
;MKGPLILSLMIAAAVTPRAQASGVKPSLEVVVLGSGGPRAFGRAGSSYIVLIDGKPRILLDAGPGAFVRIGELNIDLGQVDIVLLTHLHIDHSGDLAAFFNARALTSDGPIKYRVFGPDGAGLFPKTSRFVDWLVGENGLFAYQKSFGAQETFSVRDLAIELNTGVTKIVDENGLIVEEIVTHHGDCPSVAYRITYHDKSVVFSGDMDASAVSNLVRLATSADLLVFNCAVLDPPDSPSQLYELHTPPKKIGETAKESGVGSLLLSHTAPDVEESKNAVMKSIHTFFTGPVEFATDRMRVQITHRPQGAH
;
A
#
# COMPACT_ATOMS: atom_id res chain seq x y z
N MET A 1 -0.76 86.90 -1.57
CA MET A 1 -0.93 85.91 -0.48
C MET A 1 -1.30 84.58 -1.07
N LYS A 2 -0.40 83.66 -1.08
CA LYS A 2 -0.59 82.28 -1.66
C LYS A 2 -0.86 81.32 -0.49
N GLY A 3 -2.07 80.69 -0.44
CA GLY A 3 -2.40 79.70 0.56
C GLY A 3 -1.85 78.31 0.19
N PRO A 4 -1.58 77.43 1.17
CA PRO A 4 -1.01 76.10 0.89
C PRO A 4 -2.03 75.10 0.44
N LEU A 5 -1.66 74.35 -0.57
CA LEU A 5 -2.40 73.23 -1.12
C LEU A 5 -2.17 71.98 -0.23
N ILE A 6 -3.21 71.44 0.45
CA ILE A 6 -3.13 70.23 1.24
C ILE A 6 -3.42 69.05 0.31
N LEU A 7 -2.40 68.25 0.08
CA LEU A 7 -2.50 66.98 -0.71
C LEU A 7 -2.90 65.83 0.24
N SER A 8 -4.17 65.43 0.18
CA SER A 8 -4.65 64.24 0.91
C SER A 8 -4.20 62.95 0.22
N LEU A 9 -3.34 62.19 0.87
CA LEU A 9 -2.89 60.87 0.43
C LEU A 9 -3.93 59.81 0.84
N MET A 10 -4.74 59.30 -0.11
CA MET A 10 -5.60 58.15 0.12
C MET A 10 -4.76 56.87 0.03
N ILE A 11 -4.56 56.19 1.17
CA ILE A 11 -3.97 54.85 1.22
C ILE A 11 -5.08 53.85 0.89
N ALA A 12 -5.07 53.30 -0.32
CA ALA A 12 -5.90 52.18 -0.70
C ALA A 12 -5.34 50.88 -0.06
N ALA A 13 -6.03 50.36 0.92
CA ALA A 13 -5.73 49.03 1.46
C ALA A 13 -6.04 47.96 0.41
N ALA A 14 -5.01 47.33 -0.11
CA ALA A 14 -5.17 46.16 -1.00
C ALA A 14 -5.72 44.99 -0.19
N VAL A 15 -6.99 44.66 -0.38
CA VAL A 15 -7.59 43.42 0.12
C VAL A 15 -7.09 42.27 -0.76
N THR A 16 -6.12 41.54 -0.28
CA THR A 16 -5.71 40.28 -0.93
C THR A 16 -6.86 39.28 -0.81
N PRO A 17 -7.37 38.71 -1.91
CA PRO A 17 -8.38 37.68 -1.83
C PRO A 17 -7.76 36.46 -1.14
N ARG A 18 -8.29 36.11 0.02
CA ARG A 18 -8.00 34.85 0.71
C ARG A 18 -8.58 33.75 -0.16
N ALA A 19 -7.72 32.95 -0.79
CA ALA A 19 -8.16 31.79 -1.55
C ALA A 19 -9.03 30.93 -0.62
N GLN A 20 -10.33 30.83 -0.93
CA GLN A 20 -11.20 29.85 -0.31
C GLN A 20 -10.68 28.48 -0.72
N ALA A 21 -10.14 27.73 0.24
CA ALA A 21 -9.85 26.32 0.04
C ALA A 21 -11.13 25.64 -0.43
N SER A 22 -11.09 25.01 -1.59
CA SER A 22 -12.19 24.20 -2.11
C SER A 22 -12.58 23.19 -1.04
N GLY A 23 -13.85 23.21 -0.59
CA GLY A 23 -14.34 22.40 0.52
C GLY A 23 -14.50 20.90 0.20
N VAL A 24 -13.63 20.32 -0.61
CA VAL A 24 -13.54 18.87 -0.85
C VAL A 24 -12.90 18.25 0.37
N LYS A 25 -13.63 17.35 1.03
CA LYS A 25 -13.07 16.59 2.17
C LYS A 25 -11.94 15.68 1.68
N PRO A 26 -10.81 15.62 2.41
CA PRO A 26 -9.74 14.68 2.09
C PRO A 26 -10.26 13.26 1.91
N SER A 27 -9.84 12.57 0.86
CA SER A 27 -10.27 11.20 0.59
C SER A 27 -9.08 10.26 0.44
N LEU A 28 -9.22 9.07 1.01
CA LEU A 28 -8.29 7.96 0.91
C LEU A 28 -9.06 6.74 0.38
N GLU A 29 -8.61 6.15 -0.72
CA GLU A 29 -9.27 5.00 -1.35
C GLU A 29 -8.21 3.96 -1.74
N VAL A 30 -8.57 2.69 -1.60
CA VAL A 30 -7.77 1.55 -2.06
C VAL A 30 -8.47 0.90 -3.25
N VAL A 31 -7.74 0.69 -4.33
CA VAL A 31 -8.17 -0.14 -5.47
C VAL A 31 -7.36 -1.42 -5.44
N VAL A 32 -8.03 -2.55 -5.35
CA VAL A 32 -7.42 -3.88 -5.39
C VAL A 32 -7.19 -4.24 -6.85
N LEU A 33 -5.95 -4.27 -7.30
CA LEU A 33 -5.58 -4.73 -8.64
C LEU A 33 -5.49 -6.26 -8.68
N GLY A 34 -4.94 -6.84 -7.61
CA GLY A 34 -4.82 -8.28 -7.45
C GLY A 34 -5.05 -8.70 -6.02
N SER A 35 -5.88 -9.73 -5.84
CA SER A 35 -6.32 -10.27 -4.56
C SER A 35 -5.93 -11.73 -4.34
N GLY A 36 -5.21 -12.32 -5.30
CA GLY A 36 -4.69 -13.69 -5.23
C GLY A 36 -3.25 -13.77 -4.76
N GLY A 37 -2.82 -14.98 -4.46
CA GLY A 37 -1.45 -15.35 -4.13
C GLY A 37 -0.71 -15.97 -5.32
N PRO A 38 0.31 -16.84 -5.08
CA PRO A 38 1.23 -17.32 -6.11
C PRO A 38 0.63 -18.33 -7.10
N ARG A 39 -0.59 -18.85 -6.84
CA ARG A 39 -1.24 -19.83 -7.71
C ARG A 39 -2.09 -19.15 -8.78
N ALA A 40 -1.99 -19.63 -10.02
CA ALA A 40 -2.82 -19.15 -11.14
C ALA A 40 -4.24 -19.73 -11.05
N PHE A 41 -5.19 -19.01 -10.44
CA PHE A 41 -6.59 -19.45 -10.30
C PHE A 41 -7.62 -18.35 -10.63
N GLY A 42 -7.30 -17.48 -11.58
CA GLY A 42 -8.23 -16.48 -12.08
C GLY A 42 -8.19 -15.14 -11.33
N ARG A 43 -7.25 -14.95 -10.40
CA ARG A 43 -6.95 -13.68 -9.72
C ARG A 43 -5.56 -13.20 -10.07
N ALA A 44 -5.38 -11.90 -10.14
CA ALA A 44 -4.05 -11.30 -10.22
C ALA A 44 -3.31 -11.46 -8.88
N GLY A 45 -1.99 -11.52 -8.93
CA GLY A 45 -1.12 -11.49 -7.76
C GLY A 45 -1.31 -10.20 -6.96
N SER A 46 -0.95 -10.25 -5.67
CA SER A 46 -1.15 -9.16 -4.72
C SER A 46 -0.67 -7.81 -5.24
N SER A 47 -1.58 -6.85 -5.37
CA SER A 47 -1.27 -5.50 -5.83
C SER A 47 -2.40 -4.51 -5.54
N TYR A 48 -2.04 -3.28 -5.19
CA TYR A 48 -3.00 -2.24 -4.85
C TYR A 48 -2.55 -0.88 -5.39
N ILE A 49 -3.53 -0.06 -5.80
CA ILE A 49 -3.33 1.38 -6.00
C ILE A 49 -4.03 2.13 -4.88
N VAL A 50 -3.32 3.05 -4.23
CA VAL A 50 -3.90 3.96 -3.25
C VAL A 50 -4.10 5.32 -3.89
N LEU A 51 -5.35 5.80 -3.82
CA LEU A 51 -5.75 7.10 -4.32
C LEU A 51 -5.83 8.10 -3.17
N ILE A 52 -5.22 9.25 -3.40
CA ILE A 52 -5.28 10.43 -2.52
C ILE A 52 -6.11 11.50 -3.26
N ASP A 53 -7.21 11.93 -2.67
CA ASP A 53 -8.15 12.88 -3.28
C ASP A 53 -8.60 12.47 -4.70
N GLY A 54 -8.88 11.16 -4.85
CA GLY A 54 -9.33 10.55 -6.10
C GLY A 54 -8.22 10.34 -7.15
N LYS A 55 -6.97 10.65 -6.85
CA LYS A 55 -5.83 10.52 -7.77
C LYS A 55 -4.92 9.37 -7.36
N PRO A 56 -4.56 8.45 -8.26
CA PRO A 56 -3.60 7.39 -8.00
C PRO A 56 -2.26 7.99 -7.55
N ARG A 57 -1.75 7.56 -6.39
CA ARG A 57 -0.53 8.12 -5.81
C ARG A 57 0.49 7.07 -5.44
N ILE A 58 0.03 5.92 -4.92
CA ILE A 58 0.90 4.87 -4.41
C ILE A 58 0.55 3.56 -5.12
N LEU A 59 1.56 2.87 -5.64
CA LEU A 59 1.50 1.45 -5.96
C LEU A 59 2.04 0.66 -4.78
N LEU A 60 1.26 -0.26 -4.24
CA LEU A 60 1.70 -1.19 -3.21
C LEU A 60 1.63 -2.61 -3.78
N ASP A 61 2.79 -3.25 -3.87
CA ASP A 61 3.06 -4.47 -4.60
C ASP A 61 2.64 -4.42 -6.09
N ALA A 62 3.16 -5.31 -6.90
CA ALA A 62 2.93 -5.39 -8.34
C ALA A 62 2.96 -6.85 -8.81
N GLY A 63 2.04 -7.66 -8.29
CA GLY A 63 1.93 -9.08 -8.66
C GLY A 63 1.45 -9.28 -10.09
N PRO A 64 1.73 -10.46 -10.70
CA PRO A 64 1.36 -10.76 -12.07
C PRO A 64 -0.14 -10.62 -12.35
N GLY A 65 -0.48 -9.93 -13.43
CA GLY A 65 -1.86 -9.59 -13.82
C GLY A 65 -2.34 -8.23 -13.34
N ALA A 66 -1.66 -7.58 -12.40
CA ALA A 66 -1.98 -6.24 -11.92
C ALA A 66 -1.92 -5.21 -13.05
N PHE A 67 -0.94 -5.32 -13.94
CA PHE A 67 -0.80 -4.46 -15.12
C PHE A 67 -2.05 -4.48 -16.01
N VAL A 68 -2.64 -5.63 -16.27
CA VAL A 68 -3.87 -5.76 -17.06
C VAL A 68 -5.04 -5.08 -16.34
N ARG A 69 -5.15 -5.22 -15.02
CA ARG A 69 -6.22 -4.59 -14.21
C ARG A 69 -6.15 -3.06 -14.25
N ILE A 70 -4.95 -2.48 -14.31
CA ILE A 70 -4.78 -1.04 -14.50
C ILE A 70 -5.48 -0.57 -15.77
N GLY A 71 -5.26 -1.27 -16.90
CA GLY A 71 -5.90 -0.98 -18.17
C GLY A 71 -7.42 -1.18 -18.13
N GLU A 72 -7.91 -2.29 -17.58
CA GLU A 72 -9.34 -2.57 -17.44
C GLU A 72 -10.09 -1.49 -16.63
N LEU A 73 -9.43 -0.94 -15.61
CA LEU A 73 -9.98 0.10 -14.73
C LEU A 73 -9.73 1.52 -15.24
N ASN A 74 -9.01 1.70 -16.35
CA ASN A 74 -8.58 2.99 -16.87
C ASN A 74 -7.91 3.87 -15.83
N ILE A 75 -7.00 3.27 -15.02
CA ILE A 75 -6.28 3.99 -13.97
C ILE A 75 -5.19 4.86 -14.62
N ASP A 76 -5.27 6.16 -14.38
CA ASP A 76 -4.22 7.10 -14.78
C ASP A 76 -3.01 6.97 -13.84
N LEU A 77 -1.89 6.49 -14.38
CA LEU A 77 -0.65 6.31 -13.64
C LEU A 77 0.17 7.61 -13.50
N GLY A 78 -0.25 8.69 -14.14
CA GLY A 78 0.54 9.92 -14.27
C GLY A 78 1.03 10.53 -12.96
N GLN A 79 0.36 10.26 -11.83
CA GLN A 79 0.73 10.79 -10.52
C GLN A 79 1.28 9.75 -9.54
N VAL A 80 1.44 8.48 -9.96
CA VAL A 80 2.01 7.44 -9.11
C VAL A 80 3.53 7.61 -9.03
N ASP A 81 4.04 8.13 -7.92
CA ASP A 81 5.47 8.35 -7.68
C ASP A 81 6.02 7.57 -6.48
N ILE A 82 5.14 6.96 -5.67
CA ILE A 82 5.53 6.12 -4.54
C ILE A 82 5.23 4.66 -4.89
N VAL A 83 6.24 3.81 -4.74
CA VAL A 83 6.12 2.36 -4.88
C VAL A 83 6.55 1.72 -3.57
N LEU A 84 5.67 0.90 -3.01
CA LEU A 84 5.89 0.16 -1.77
C LEU A 84 5.89 -1.34 -2.09
N LEU A 85 6.97 -2.04 -1.78
CA LEU A 85 7.06 -3.49 -1.93
C LEU A 85 7.09 -4.11 -0.53
N THR A 86 6.10 -4.95 -0.23
CA THR A 86 6.06 -5.66 1.06
C THR A 86 7.18 -6.68 1.15
N HIS A 87 7.44 -7.39 0.08
CA HIS A 87 8.53 -8.33 -0.12
C HIS A 87 8.73 -8.63 -1.61
N LEU A 88 9.72 -9.48 -1.95
CA LEU A 88 10.14 -9.67 -3.35
C LEU A 88 9.73 -11.01 -3.95
N HIS A 89 8.75 -11.73 -3.40
CA HIS A 89 8.16 -12.87 -4.12
C HIS A 89 7.54 -12.42 -5.44
N ILE A 90 7.53 -13.33 -6.41
CA ILE A 90 7.09 -13.01 -7.77
C ILE A 90 5.62 -12.57 -7.84
N ASP A 91 4.77 -13.12 -6.98
CA ASP A 91 3.35 -12.77 -6.89
C ASP A 91 3.07 -11.41 -6.24
N HIS A 92 4.12 -10.72 -5.77
CA HIS A 92 4.10 -9.34 -5.27
C HIS A 92 4.91 -8.36 -6.11
N SER A 93 5.77 -8.84 -7.02
CA SER A 93 6.72 -7.98 -7.75
C SER A 93 6.82 -8.23 -9.25
N GLY A 94 6.15 -9.27 -9.78
CA GLY A 94 6.36 -9.76 -11.14
C GLY A 94 5.98 -8.78 -12.25
N ASP A 95 5.01 -7.88 -12.05
CA ASP A 95 4.57 -6.89 -13.02
C ASP A 95 5.25 -5.52 -12.86
N LEU A 96 6.20 -5.36 -11.92
CA LEU A 96 6.78 -4.04 -11.58
C LEU A 96 7.43 -3.35 -12.80
N ALA A 97 8.17 -4.09 -13.62
CA ALA A 97 8.79 -3.52 -14.81
C ALA A 97 7.76 -3.09 -15.87
N ALA A 98 6.66 -3.85 -16.01
CA ALA A 98 5.56 -3.49 -16.92
C ALA A 98 4.85 -2.21 -16.44
N PHE A 99 4.70 -2.05 -15.12
CA PHE A 99 4.15 -0.84 -14.53
C PHE A 99 5.01 0.40 -14.83
N PHE A 100 6.33 0.33 -14.63
CA PHE A 100 7.25 1.43 -14.96
C PHE A 100 7.15 1.77 -16.44
N ASN A 101 7.25 0.77 -17.32
CA ASN A 101 7.12 0.98 -18.77
C ASN A 101 5.80 1.66 -19.16
N ALA A 102 4.67 1.24 -18.61
CA ALA A 102 3.36 1.83 -18.93
C ALA A 102 3.31 3.32 -18.59
N ARG A 103 3.81 3.69 -17.41
CA ARG A 103 3.85 5.08 -16.97
C ARG A 103 4.82 5.90 -17.83
N ALA A 104 6.01 5.36 -18.15
CA ALA A 104 6.99 6.05 -19.01
C ALA A 104 6.41 6.36 -20.41
N LEU A 105 5.61 5.46 -20.97
CA LEU A 105 4.97 5.63 -22.28
C LEU A 105 3.82 6.66 -22.27
N THR A 106 3.23 6.94 -21.13
CA THR A 106 2.06 7.83 -21.00
C THR A 106 2.38 9.19 -20.36
N SER A 107 3.61 9.41 -19.92
CA SER A 107 4.03 10.64 -19.25
C SER A 107 4.61 11.65 -20.22
N ASP A 108 4.20 12.91 -20.09
CA ASP A 108 4.70 14.04 -20.91
C ASP A 108 6.04 14.64 -20.41
N GLY A 109 6.57 14.15 -19.30
CA GLY A 109 7.78 14.70 -18.68
C GLY A 109 8.52 13.70 -17.78
N PRO A 110 9.68 14.12 -17.22
CA PRO A 110 10.49 13.25 -16.39
C PRO A 110 9.74 12.70 -15.17
N ILE A 111 9.94 11.42 -14.88
CA ILE A 111 9.32 10.72 -13.76
C ILE A 111 10.35 10.51 -12.66
N LYS A 112 9.95 10.78 -11.42
CA LYS A 112 10.75 10.50 -10.23
C LYS A 112 10.00 9.51 -9.36
N TYR A 113 10.53 8.32 -9.22
CA TYR A 113 9.99 7.33 -8.30
C TYR A 113 10.71 7.34 -6.97
N ARG A 114 9.95 7.15 -5.90
CA ARG A 114 10.41 6.78 -4.56
C ARG A 114 9.97 5.35 -4.31
N VAL A 115 10.92 4.43 -4.32
CA VAL A 115 10.67 3.00 -4.13
C VAL A 115 11.15 2.60 -2.74
N PHE A 116 10.30 1.91 -2.00
CA PHE A 116 10.60 1.39 -0.67
C PHE A 116 10.31 -0.10 -0.65
N GLY A 117 11.16 -0.86 0.00
CA GLY A 117 10.97 -2.29 0.19
C GLY A 117 12.10 -2.85 1.05
N PRO A 118 12.03 -4.13 1.45
CA PRO A 118 12.96 -4.71 2.41
C PRO A 118 14.40 -4.74 1.90
N ASP A 119 15.34 -4.67 2.83
CA ASP A 119 16.75 -5.03 2.60
C ASP A 119 16.85 -6.53 2.27
N GLY A 120 17.95 -6.94 1.65
CA GLY A 120 18.17 -8.31 1.21
C GLY A 120 18.60 -9.26 2.34
N ALA A 121 18.22 -10.52 2.21
CA ALA A 121 18.76 -11.60 3.02
C ALA A 121 18.75 -12.94 2.25
N GLY A 122 19.71 -13.80 2.51
CA GLY A 122 19.79 -15.12 1.89
C GLY A 122 19.82 -15.05 0.36
N LEU A 123 18.80 -15.60 -0.30
CA LEU A 123 18.66 -15.57 -1.76
C LEU A 123 17.94 -14.31 -2.27
N PHE A 124 17.35 -13.51 -1.39
CA PHE A 124 16.60 -12.32 -1.76
C PHE A 124 17.52 -11.11 -1.88
N PRO A 125 17.51 -10.40 -3.02
CA PRO A 125 18.29 -9.18 -3.17
C PRO A 125 17.69 -8.05 -2.32
N LYS A 126 18.48 -7.00 -2.10
CA LYS A 126 17.94 -5.70 -1.66
C LYS A 126 16.97 -5.16 -2.69
N THR A 127 15.95 -4.44 -2.25
CA THR A 127 15.00 -3.77 -3.16
C THR A 127 15.70 -2.87 -4.17
N SER A 128 16.72 -2.11 -3.75
CA SER A 128 17.55 -1.29 -4.65
C SER A 128 18.22 -2.10 -5.75
N ARG A 129 18.72 -3.28 -5.41
CA ARG A 129 19.37 -4.19 -6.37
C ARG A 129 18.34 -4.82 -7.30
N PHE A 130 17.16 -5.18 -6.79
CA PHE A 130 16.07 -5.73 -7.58
C PHE A 130 15.59 -4.72 -8.66
N VAL A 131 15.38 -3.47 -8.27
CA VAL A 131 15.01 -2.40 -9.22
C VAL A 131 16.10 -2.17 -10.26
N ASP A 132 17.38 -2.15 -9.84
CA ASP A 132 18.52 -2.00 -10.75
C ASP A 132 18.62 -3.18 -11.74
N TRP A 133 18.36 -4.42 -11.31
CA TRP A 133 18.30 -5.58 -12.21
C TRP A 133 17.15 -5.51 -13.21
N LEU A 134 16.03 -4.91 -12.86
CA LEU A 134 14.91 -4.75 -13.77
C LEU A 134 15.17 -3.65 -14.81
N VAL A 135 15.44 -2.42 -14.35
CA VAL A 135 15.41 -1.21 -15.18
C VAL A 135 16.68 -0.35 -15.09
N GLY A 136 17.69 -0.80 -14.36
CA GLY A 136 19.01 -0.16 -14.27
C GLY A 136 19.73 -0.09 -15.60
N GLU A 137 20.95 0.45 -15.62
CA GLU A 137 21.73 0.64 -16.86
C GLU A 137 22.04 -0.70 -17.57
N ASN A 138 22.29 -1.76 -16.79
CA ASN A 138 22.53 -3.12 -17.27
C ASN A 138 21.38 -4.08 -16.87
N GLY A 139 20.20 -3.55 -16.61
CA GLY A 139 19.01 -4.32 -16.22
C GLY A 139 18.38 -5.07 -17.38
N LEU A 140 17.51 -6.03 -17.07
CA LEU A 140 16.81 -6.85 -18.06
C LEU A 140 16.00 -6.01 -19.06
N PHE A 141 15.44 -4.88 -18.60
CA PHE A 141 14.61 -3.99 -19.40
C PHE A 141 15.28 -2.60 -19.60
N ALA A 142 16.62 -2.52 -19.59
CA ALA A 142 17.37 -1.29 -19.77
C ALA A 142 17.01 -0.52 -21.06
N TYR A 143 16.50 -1.24 -22.08
CA TYR A 143 16.04 -0.65 -23.35
C TYR A 143 14.86 0.33 -23.15
N GLN A 144 14.11 0.25 -22.08
CA GLN A 144 13.01 1.19 -21.77
C GLN A 144 13.48 2.66 -21.75
N LYS A 145 14.74 2.89 -21.40
CA LYS A 145 15.35 4.24 -21.39
C LYS A 145 15.47 4.87 -22.77
N SER A 146 15.36 4.08 -23.85
CA SER A 146 15.47 4.57 -25.22
C SER A 146 14.16 5.10 -25.79
N PHE A 147 13.03 4.89 -25.10
CA PHE A 147 11.72 5.40 -25.46
C PHE A 147 10.88 5.67 -24.20
N GLY A 148 9.91 6.58 -24.31
CA GLY A 148 9.13 7.03 -23.17
C GLY A 148 9.79 8.15 -22.38
N ALA A 149 9.18 8.51 -21.27
CA ALA A 149 9.68 9.55 -20.38
C ALA A 149 10.94 9.08 -19.65
N GLN A 150 11.84 10.04 -19.34
CA GLN A 150 13.01 9.73 -18.52
C GLN A 150 12.59 9.41 -17.08
N GLU A 151 13.00 8.25 -16.59
CA GLU A 151 12.71 7.80 -15.23
C GLU A 151 13.95 7.90 -14.33
N THR A 152 13.72 8.29 -13.09
CA THR A 152 14.73 8.26 -12.02
C THR A 152 14.15 7.55 -10.81
N PHE A 153 14.96 6.73 -10.15
CA PHE A 153 14.57 5.91 -9.02
C PHE A 153 15.37 6.28 -7.78
N SER A 154 14.67 6.76 -6.74
CA SER A 154 15.21 6.86 -5.39
C SER A 154 14.73 5.64 -4.61
N VAL A 155 15.58 4.64 -4.47
CA VAL A 155 15.24 3.39 -3.79
C VAL A 155 15.80 3.38 -2.39
N ARG A 156 14.97 3.07 -1.41
CA ARG A 156 15.35 2.89 -0.01
C ARG A 156 15.12 1.45 0.42
N ASP A 157 16.19 0.76 0.78
CA ASP A 157 16.15 -0.54 1.42
C ASP A 157 15.76 -0.35 2.89
N LEU A 158 14.72 -1.04 3.34
CA LEU A 158 14.17 -0.96 4.69
C LEU A 158 14.81 -2.03 5.56
N ALA A 159 15.09 -1.68 6.83
CA ALA A 159 15.63 -2.63 7.79
C ALA A 159 14.75 -3.87 7.93
N ILE A 160 15.37 -5.01 8.23
CA ILE A 160 14.70 -6.32 8.32
C ILE A 160 14.82 -6.96 9.72
N GLU A 161 15.35 -6.22 10.69
CA GLU A 161 15.47 -6.70 12.06
C GLU A 161 14.13 -6.55 12.80
N LEU A 162 13.57 -7.65 13.29
CA LEU A 162 12.25 -7.69 13.95
C LEU A 162 12.11 -6.77 15.18
N ASN A 163 13.20 -6.35 15.78
CA ASN A 163 13.20 -5.48 16.95
C ASN A 163 13.14 -3.98 16.61
N THR A 164 13.07 -3.61 15.34
CA THR A 164 12.88 -2.23 14.93
C THR A 164 11.48 -1.77 15.30
N GLY A 165 11.33 -0.49 15.63
CA GLY A 165 10.04 0.13 15.85
C GLY A 165 9.35 0.50 14.54
N VAL A 166 8.17 1.12 14.62
CA VAL A 166 7.51 1.76 13.48
C VAL A 166 8.40 2.87 12.95
N THR A 167 8.69 2.85 11.65
CA THR A 167 9.54 3.85 10.99
C THR A 167 8.73 4.66 9.98
N LYS A 168 8.75 5.99 10.10
CA LYS A 168 8.16 6.88 9.11
C LYS A 168 9.08 7.00 7.89
N ILE A 169 8.55 6.75 6.70
CA ILE A 169 9.30 6.76 5.44
C ILE A 169 8.83 7.87 4.48
N VAL A 170 7.59 8.35 4.62
CA VAL A 170 7.05 9.52 3.90
C VAL A 170 6.29 10.39 4.89
N ASP A 171 6.45 11.72 4.79
CA ASP A 171 5.69 12.73 5.56
C ASP A 171 5.57 14.00 4.72
N GLU A 172 4.45 14.15 4.03
CA GLU A 172 4.24 15.29 3.12
C GLU A 172 2.75 15.57 2.89
N ASN A 173 2.36 16.83 2.91
CA ASN A 173 1.01 17.29 2.53
C ASN A 173 -0.15 16.50 3.17
N GLY A 174 0.01 16.08 4.42
CA GLY A 174 -0.98 15.28 5.14
C GLY A 174 -0.93 13.78 4.86
N LEU A 175 -0.07 13.34 3.94
CA LEU A 175 0.23 11.94 3.69
C LEU A 175 1.40 11.49 4.55
N ILE A 176 1.19 10.43 5.34
CA ILE A 176 2.23 9.76 6.13
C ILE A 176 2.25 8.29 5.70
N VAL A 177 3.44 7.78 5.40
CA VAL A 177 3.66 6.34 5.22
C VAL A 177 4.64 5.86 6.27
N GLU A 178 4.24 4.83 6.97
CA GLU A 178 5.02 4.16 8.01
C GLU A 178 5.19 2.69 7.66
N GLU A 179 6.27 2.10 8.12
CA GLU A 179 6.58 0.68 7.94
C GLU A 179 6.96 0.02 9.25
N ILE A 180 6.85 -1.30 9.28
CA ILE A 180 7.41 -2.17 10.31
C ILE A 180 7.81 -3.51 9.72
N VAL A 181 8.87 -4.09 10.25
CA VAL A 181 9.33 -5.43 9.84
C VAL A 181 8.31 -6.49 10.23
N THR A 182 8.04 -7.41 9.32
CA THR A 182 7.27 -8.64 9.55
C THR A 182 8.14 -9.87 9.33
N HIS A 183 7.57 -11.06 9.43
CA HIS A 183 8.28 -12.32 9.22
C HIS A 183 7.51 -13.20 8.23
N HIS A 184 8.22 -13.68 7.20
CA HIS A 184 7.67 -14.51 6.13
C HIS A 184 8.68 -15.59 5.72
N GLY A 185 8.95 -16.53 6.63
CA GLY A 185 10.01 -17.52 6.44
C GLY A 185 11.36 -16.85 6.21
N ASP A 186 12.08 -17.30 5.18
CA ASP A 186 13.38 -16.73 4.80
C ASP A 186 13.29 -15.46 3.95
N CYS A 187 12.06 -15.06 3.54
CA CYS A 187 11.86 -13.89 2.71
C CYS A 187 11.74 -12.62 3.57
N PRO A 188 12.66 -11.64 3.41
CA PRO A 188 12.52 -10.35 4.08
C PRO A 188 11.20 -9.68 3.75
N SER A 189 10.45 -9.26 4.77
CA SER A 189 9.11 -8.67 4.59
C SER A 189 8.84 -7.52 5.55
N VAL A 190 8.00 -6.60 5.10
CA VAL A 190 7.55 -5.42 5.85
C VAL A 190 6.04 -5.20 5.65
N ALA A 191 5.39 -4.64 6.66
CA ALA A 191 4.03 -4.13 6.58
C ALA A 191 4.06 -2.60 6.43
N TYR A 192 3.02 -2.03 5.82
CA TYR A 192 2.90 -0.59 5.62
C TYR A 192 1.62 -0.04 6.22
N ARG A 193 1.71 1.14 6.82
CA ARG A 193 0.57 1.99 7.17
C ARG A 193 0.60 3.24 6.31
N ILE A 194 -0.53 3.55 5.68
CA ILE A 194 -0.73 4.77 4.91
C ILE A 194 -1.80 5.58 5.62
N THR A 195 -1.44 6.78 6.06
CA THR A 195 -2.34 7.71 6.73
C THR A 195 -2.46 8.97 5.86
N TYR A 196 -3.69 9.39 5.57
CA TYR A 196 -3.97 10.64 4.91
C TYR A 196 -4.98 11.45 5.73
N HIS A 197 -4.50 12.54 6.34
CA HIS A 197 -5.22 13.31 7.36
C HIS A 197 -5.73 12.42 8.50
N ASP A 198 -7.04 12.24 8.62
CA ASP A 198 -7.71 11.46 9.66
C ASP A 198 -8.00 10.01 9.28
N LYS A 199 -7.60 9.57 8.07
CA LYS A 199 -7.89 8.23 7.54
C LYS A 199 -6.65 7.39 7.42
N SER A 200 -6.77 6.09 7.73
CA SER A 200 -5.62 5.20 7.69
C SER A 200 -5.97 3.79 7.20
N VAL A 201 -5.06 3.23 6.40
CA VAL A 201 -5.09 1.83 5.97
C VAL A 201 -3.75 1.17 6.25
N VAL A 202 -3.79 -0.08 6.71
CA VAL A 202 -2.61 -0.91 6.94
C VAL A 202 -2.66 -2.11 6.02
N PHE A 203 -1.51 -2.46 5.44
CA PHE A 203 -1.31 -3.66 4.63
C PHE A 203 -0.31 -4.57 5.34
N SER A 204 -0.72 -5.78 5.66
CA SER A 204 0.15 -6.74 6.37
C SER A 204 1.30 -7.25 5.49
N GLY A 205 1.13 -7.29 4.17
CA GLY A 205 1.93 -8.16 3.31
C GLY A 205 1.76 -9.63 3.72
N ASP A 206 2.62 -10.50 3.19
CA ASP A 206 2.70 -11.87 3.66
C ASP A 206 3.48 -11.92 4.97
N MET A 207 2.91 -12.60 5.94
CA MET A 207 3.53 -12.77 7.25
C MET A 207 2.96 -13.97 8.01
N ASP A 208 3.78 -14.61 8.81
CA ASP A 208 3.35 -15.61 9.76
C ASP A 208 2.91 -15.01 11.11
N ALA A 209 2.50 -15.88 12.02
CA ALA A 209 2.01 -15.48 13.33
C ALA A 209 3.11 -14.96 14.29
N SER A 210 4.40 -15.16 13.99
CA SER A 210 5.50 -14.78 14.90
C SER A 210 5.70 -13.26 14.99
N ALA A 211 5.38 -12.51 13.91
CA ALA A 211 5.53 -11.06 13.84
C ALA A 211 4.22 -10.28 14.09
N VAL A 212 3.15 -10.94 14.54
CA VAL A 212 1.84 -10.30 14.79
C VAL A 212 1.95 -9.11 15.75
N SER A 213 2.80 -9.18 16.77
CA SER A 213 3.00 -8.04 17.72
C SER A 213 3.51 -6.78 17.03
N ASN A 214 4.31 -6.91 15.95
CA ASN A 214 4.76 -5.80 15.13
C ASN A 214 3.57 -5.21 14.35
N LEU A 215 2.77 -6.06 13.69
CA LEU A 215 1.60 -5.61 12.97
C LEU A 215 0.58 -4.92 13.88
N VAL A 216 0.33 -5.44 15.09
CA VAL A 216 -0.55 -4.79 16.09
C VAL A 216 -0.11 -3.36 16.38
N ARG A 217 1.20 -3.14 16.58
CA ARG A 217 1.74 -1.78 16.81
C ARG A 217 1.49 -0.85 15.62
N LEU A 218 1.73 -1.33 14.40
CA LEU A 218 1.52 -0.54 13.18
C LEU A 218 0.03 -0.28 12.92
N ALA A 219 -0.83 -1.28 13.16
CA ALA A 219 -2.26 -1.24 12.84
C ALA A 219 -3.11 -0.60 13.95
N THR A 220 -2.51 -0.19 15.07
CA THR A 220 -3.26 0.40 16.20
C THR A 220 -4.23 1.48 15.72
N SER A 221 -5.53 1.25 15.97
CA SER A 221 -6.64 2.16 15.63
C SER A 221 -6.72 2.54 14.14
N ALA A 222 -6.24 1.71 13.22
CA ALA A 222 -6.40 1.96 11.79
C ALA A 222 -7.86 1.77 11.36
N ASP A 223 -8.31 2.53 10.36
CA ASP A 223 -9.69 2.43 9.85
C ASP A 223 -9.90 1.13 9.06
N LEU A 224 -8.88 0.71 8.30
CA LEU A 224 -8.87 -0.54 7.55
C LEU A 224 -7.55 -1.29 7.75
N LEU A 225 -7.64 -2.60 7.96
CA LEU A 225 -6.51 -3.53 7.87
C LEU A 225 -6.73 -4.48 6.70
N VAL A 226 -5.89 -4.40 5.67
CA VAL A 226 -5.79 -5.38 4.60
C VAL A 226 -4.86 -6.48 5.08
N PHE A 227 -5.39 -7.69 5.29
CA PHE A 227 -4.63 -8.81 5.81
C PHE A 227 -4.60 -9.96 4.80
N ASN A 228 -3.39 -10.48 4.51
CA ASN A 228 -3.23 -11.62 3.62
C ASN A 228 -3.69 -12.91 4.31
N CYS A 229 -4.65 -13.62 3.69
CA CYS A 229 -5.33 -14.79 4.24
C CYS A 229 -5.17 -15.97 3.28
N ALA A 230 -4.01 -16.62 3.31
CA ALA A 230 -3.64 -17.67 2.36
C ALA A 230 -3.77 -19.09 2.92
N VAL A 231 -4.13 -19.26 4.19
CA VAL A 231 -4.26 -20.56 4.87
C VAL A 231 -5.55 -20.63 5.68
N LEU A 232 -6.00 -21.83 5.96
CA LEU A 232 -7.05 -22.14 6.93
C LEU A 232 -6.48 -22.26 8.34
N ASP A 233 -7.35 -22.38 9.36
CA ASP A 233 -6.88 -22.68 10.72
C ASP A 233 -6.26 -24.11 10.78
N PRO A 234 -5.25 -24.33 11.65
CA PRO A 234 -4.68 -25.66 11.83
C PRO A 234 -5.74 -26.69 12.29
N PRO A 235 -5.71 -27.93 11.76
CA PRO A 235 -4.70 -28.52 10.85
C PRO A 235 -5.08 -28.45 9.36
N ASP A 236 -6.01 -27.59 8.95
CA ASP A 236 -6.70 -27.66 7.65
C ASP A 236 -5.85 -27.13 6.48
N SER A 237 -4.64 -26.62 6.74
CA SER A 237 -3.64 -26.33 5.71
C SER A 237 -2.32 -27.07 5.99
N PRO A 238 -1.44 -27.26 4.99
CA PRO A 238 -0.11 -27.86 5.19
C PRO A 238 0.71 -27.08 6.23
N SER A 239 1.37 -27.82 7.15
CA SER A 239 2.06 -27.21 8.30
C SER A 239 3.14 -26.19 7.90
N GLN A 240 3.84 -26.40 6.78
CA GLN A 240 4.87 -25.51 6.26
C GLN A 240 4.32 -24.13 5.86
N LEU A 241 3.04 -24.03 5.49
CA LEU A 241 2.44 -22.75 5.14
C LEU A 241 2.18 -21.86 6.35
N TYR A 242 2.14 -22.40 7.58
CA TYR A 242 2.03 -21.58 8.79
C TYR A 242 3.33 -20.89 9.19
N GLU A 243 4.47 -21.27 8.58
CA GLU A 243 5.74 -20.55 8.67
C GLU A 243 5.78 -19.33 7.73
N LEU A 244 4.80 -19.23 6.84
CA LEU A 244 4.69 -18.18 5.83
C LEU A 244 3.45 -17.29 6.03
N HIS A 245 2.35 -17.85 6.55
CA HIS A 245 1.06 -17.18 6.59
C HIS A 245 0.36 -17.31 7.94
N THR A 246 -0.38 -16.27 8.29
CA THR A 246 -1.14 -16.18 9.54
C THR A 246 -2.52 -16.82 9.38
N PRO A 247 -2.94 -17.76 10.25
CA PRO A 247 -4.25 -18.41 10.16
C PRO A 247 -5.39 -17.48 10.61
N PRO A 248 -6.65 -17.74 10.14
CA PRO A 248 -7.82 -16.89 10.37
C PRO A 248 -8.09 -16.54 11.82
N LYS A 249 -7.99 -17.51 12.72
CA LYS A 249 -8.12 -17.28 14.17
C LYS A 249 -7.18 -16.18 14.65
N LYS A 250 -5.92 -16.26 14.24
CA LYS A 250 -4.89 -15.30 14.64
C LYS A 250 -5.10 -13.93 13.98
N ILE A 251 -5.63 -13.89 12.75
CA ILE A 251 -6.06 -12.64 12.09
C ILE A 251 -7.14 -11.93 12.94
N GLY A 252 -8.16 -12.68 13.40
CA GLY A 252 -9.22 -12.13 14.25
C GLY A 252 -8.71 -11.61 15.60
N GLU A 253 -7.78 -12.33 16.25
CA GLU A 253 -7.10 -11.88 17.48
C GLU A 253 -6.33 -10.57 17.23
N THR A 254 -5.56 -10.51 16.13
CA THR A 254 -4.77 -9.33 15.73
C THR A 254 -5.65 -8.12 15.48
N ALA A 255 -6.75 -8.29 14.75
CA ALA A 255 -7.68 -7.21 14.46
C ALA A 255 -8.35 -6.64 15.72
N LYS A 256 -8.70 -7.53 16.67
CA LYS A 256 -9.23 -7.12 17.99
C LYS A 256 -8.18 -6.35 18.78
N GLU A 257 -6.96 -6.89 18.90
CA GLU A 257 -5.89 -6.31 19.72
C GLU A 257 -5.46 -4.94 19.19
N SER A 258 -5.37 -4.77 17.88
CA SER A 258 -5.04 -3.48 17.25
C SER A 258 -6.20 -2.49 17.24
N GLY A 259 -7.43 -2.93 17.49
CA GLY A 259 -8.60 -2.05 17.50
C GLY A 259 -8.94 -1.44 16.13
N VAL A 260 -8.67 -2.17 15.05
CA VAL A 260 -8.96 -1.69 13.68
C VAL A 260 -10.45 -1.56 13.43
N GLY A 261 -10.82 -0.65 12.52
CA GLY A 261 -12.21 -0.39 12.16
C GLY A 261 -12.85 -1.52 11.36
N SER A 262 -12.10 -2.10 10.43
CA SER A 262 -12.56 -3.16 9.52
C SER A 262 -11.38 -3.99 9.00
N LEU A 263 -11.69 -5.19 8.50
CA LEU A 263 -10.76 -6.11 7.85
C LEU A 263 -11.13 -6.28 6.37
N LEU A 264 -10.12 -6.27 5.50
CA LEU A 264 -10.19 -6.73 4.12
C LEU A 264 -9.23 -7.92 3.97
N LEU A 265 -9.76 -9.12 3.77
CA LEU A 265 -8.97 -10.34 3.58
C LEU A 265 -8.56 -10.43 2.12
N SER A 266 -7.27 -10.48 1.85
CA SER A 266 -6.70 -10.52 0.51
C SER A 266 -5.70 -11.67 0.37
N HIS A 267 -5.04 -11.80 -0.78
CA HIS A 267 -4.06 -12.85 -1.04
C HIS A 267 -4.60 -14.25 -0.75
N THR A 268 -5.85 -14.50 -1.17
CA THR A 268 -6.53 -15.74 -0.86
C THR A 268 -6.05 -16.91 -1.72
N ALA A 269 -5.93 -18.10 -1.11
CA ALA A 269 -5.69 -19.36 -1.81
C ALA A 269 -7.04 -20.03 -2.20
N PRO A 270 -7.05 -20.99 -3.14
CA PRO A 270 -8.28 -21.67 -3.55
C PRO A 270 -9.06 -22.32 -2.40
N ASP A 271 -8.38 -22.99 -1.48
CA ASP A 271 -8.96 -23.62 -0.29
C ASP A 271 -9.60 -22.62 0.67
N VAL A 272 -9.01 -21.44 0.81
CA VAL A 272 -9.59 -20.31 1.56
C VAL A 272 -10.85 -19.79 0.87
N GLU A 273 -10.82 -19.65 -0.48
CA GLU A 273 -11.98 -19.23 -1.27
C GLU A 273 -13.18 -20.20 -1.13
N GLU A 274 -12.91 -21.50 -1.12
CA GLU A 274 -13.91 -22.54 -0.93
C GLU A 274 -14.45 -22.58 0.52
N SER A 275 -13.65 -22.10 1.50
CA SER A 275 -13.93 -22.19 2.93
C SER A 275 -14.28 -20.84 3.59
N LYS A 276 -14.71 -19.84 2.82
CA LYS A 276 -14.98 -18.46 3.33
C LYS A 276 -15.85 -18.42 4.59
N ASN A 277 -16.87 -19.25 4.67
CA ASN A 277 -17.77 -19.30 5.83
C ASN A 277 -17.03 -19.76 7.09
N ALA A 278 -16.11 -20.73 6.98
CA ALA A 278 -15.30 -21.20 8.10
C ALA A 278 -14.29 -20.13 8.52
N VAL A 279 -13.62 -19.47 7.58
CA VAL A 279 -12.71 -18.36 7.82
C VAL A 279 -13.42 -17.21 8.54
N MET A 280 -14.57 -16.77 8.04
CA MET A 280 -15.37 -15.71 8.66
C MET A 280 -15.80 -16.07 10.08
N LYS A 281 -16.26 -17.31 10.31
CA LYS A 281 -16.64 -17.78 11.63
C LYS A 281 -15.45 -17.76 12.60
N SER A 282 -14.28 -18.19 12.14
CA SER A 282 -13.05 -18.17 12.95
C SER A 282 -12.66 -16.76 13.38
N ILE A 283 -12.58 -15.82 12.42
CA ILE A 283 -12.26 -14.40 12.68
C ILE A 283 -13.26 -13.77 13.63
N HIS A 284 -14.57 -13.98 13.40
CA HIS A 284 -15.62 -13.40 14.22
C HIS A 284 -15.71 -13.95 15.65
N THR A 285 -14.93 -15.01 15.98
CA THR A 285 -14.76 -15.43 17.38
C THR A 285 -14.08 -14.35 18.23
N PHE A 286 -13.27 -13.49 17.60
CA PHE A 286 -12.48 -12.46 18.30
C PHE A 286 -12.81 -11.03 17.83
N PHE A 287 -13.04 -10.83 16.54
CA PHE A 287 -13.26 -9.53 15.95
C PHE A 287 -14.71 -9.39 15.48
N THR A 288 -15.42 -8.40 16.05
CA THR A 288 -16.85 -8.14 15.76
C THR A 288 -17.07 -7.07 14.69
N GLY A 289 -16.01 -6.42 14.22
CA GLY A 289 -16.09 -5.41 13.16
C GLY A 289 -16.38 -6.04 11.78
N PRO A 290 -16.61 -5.19 10.76
CA PRO A 290 -16.80 -5.64 9.38
C PRO A 290 -15.58 -6.40 8.87
N VAL A 291 -15.85 -7.52 8.17
CA VAL A 291 -14.84 -8.34 7.48
C VAL A 291 -15.31 -8.61 6.08
N GLU A 292 -14.48 -8.38 5.09
CA GLU A 292 -14.80 -8.60 3.68
C GLU A 292 -13.63 -9.30 2.97
N PHE A 293 -13.93 -10.10 1.94
CA PHE A 293 -12.90 -10.68 1.06
C PHE A 293 -12.65 -9.76 -0.12
N ALA A 294 -11.39 -9.43 -0.36
CA ALA A 294 -10.97 -8.68 -1.52
C ALA A 294 -11.24 -9.45 -2.82
N THR A 295 -11.58 -8.72 -3.85
CA THR A 295 -11.64 -9.22 -5.23
C THR A 295 -10.90 -8.27 -6.15
N ASP A 296 -10.35 -8.79 -7.24
CA ASP A 296 -9.73 -7.95 -8.26
C ASP A 296 -10.70 -6.86 -8.70
N ARG A 297 -10.21 -5.65 -8.88
CA ARG A 297 -10.93 -4.42 -9.28
C ARG A 297 -11.84 -3.82 -8.21
N MET A 298 -11.89 -4.41 -7.01
CA MET A 298 -12.62 -3.85 -5.89
C MET A 298 -12.08 -2.47 -5.51
N ARG A 299 -12.99 -1.55 -5.16
CA ARG A 299 -12.67 -0.22 -4.63
C ARG A 299 -13.17 -0.09 -3.21
N VAL A 300 -12.30 0.37 -2.31
CA VAL A 300 -12.62 0.53 -0.89
C VAL A 300 -12.32 1.97 -0.48
N GLN A 301 -13.38 2.73 -0.24
CA GLN A 301 -13.26 4.08 0.30
C GLN A 301 -12.98 4.00 1.80
N ILE A 302 -11.89 4.60 2.25
CA ILE A 302 -11.56 4.63 3.68
C ILE A 302 -12.41 5.69 4.38
N THR A 303 -13.19 5.24 5.37
CA THR A 303 -14.03 6.11 6.19
C THR A 303 -13.49 6.11 7.61
N HIS A 304 -13.16 7.30 8.13
CA HIS A 304 -12.70 7.43 9.50
C HIS A 304 -13.80 7.04 10.50
N ARG A 305 -13.49 6.18 11.44
CA ARG A 305 -14.34 5.90 12.60
C ARG A 305 -13.97 6.84 13.74
N PRO A 306 -14.94 7.62 14.29
CA PRO A 306 -14.69 8.38 15.51
C PRO A 306 -14.25 7.41 16.63
N GLN A 307 -13.16 7.72 17.30
CA GLN A 307 -12.72 6.97 18.49
C GLN A 307 -13.83 7.01 19.54
N GLY A 308 -14.33 5.84 19.93
CA GLY A 308 -15.36 5.71 20.99
C GLY A 308 -16.66 5.02 20.59
N ALA A 309 -16.81 4.48 19.38
CA ALA A 309 -17.94 3.62 19.01
C ALA A 309 -17.59 2.15 19.34
N HIS A 310 -17.70 1.75 20.60
CA HIS A 310 -17.65 0.36 21.09
C HIS A 310 -19.04 -0.12 21.41
#